data_799e712b6e03e46949fd16ec71abeb06
#
_entry.id   799e712b6e03e46949fd16ec71abeb06
#
_cell.length_a   1.000
_cell.length_b   1.000
_cell.length_c   1.000
_cell.angle_alpha   90.00
_cell.angle_beta   90.00
_cell.angle_gamma   90.00
#
_symmetry.space_group_name_H-M   'P 1'
#
loop_
_entity.id
_entity.type
_entity.pdbx_description
1 polymer ?
#
loop_
_entity_poly.entity_id
_entity_poly.type
_entity_poly.pdbx_seq_one_letter_code
_entity_poly.pdbx_strand_id
1 'polypeptide(L)'
;MQSKINWIDNLRGIACLMVVMIHTTTWYVTNAHSISHVNWDIANILNSASRVSVPLFFMISGFLFFGERSAQPRHFIRIASCLGFYSAVALLYITLFTSINPVISLKYLLQKPVFYHLWFFFAIIVIYLVSPLIQVKNVSGKMLLALMVVIGVVANPNTLSQKIDGVEWLPVNLYINGDTFYYVLYGMLGRA
;
A
#
# COMPACT_ATOMS: atom_id res chain seq x y z
N MET A 1 19.91 21.81 -10.00
CA MET A 1 18.45 21.88 -9.75
C MET A 1 17.81 20.63 -10.32
N GLN A 2 17.13 19.81 -9.51
CA GLN A 2 16.36 18.69 -10.04
C GLN A 2 15.12 19.26 -10.72
N SER A 3 14.89 18.91 -11.99
CA SER A 3 13.63 19.23 -12.66
C SER A 3 12.48 18.59 -11.88
N LYS A 4 11.53 19.39 -11.46
CA LYS A 4 10.33 18.90 -10.77
C LYS A 4 9.53 18.07 -11.76
N ILE A 5 9.23 16.82 -11.40
CA ILE A 5 8.46 15.91 -12.26
C ILE A 5 6.99 16.09 -11.93
N ASN A 6 6.34 17.04 -12.59
CA ASN A 6 4.98 17.47 -12.27
C ASN A 6 3.94 16.33 -12.32
N TRP A 7 4.08 15.38 -13.24
CA TRP A 7 3.13 14.26 -13.33
C TRP A 7 3.17 13.34 -12.10
N ILE A 8 4.34 13.18 -11.47
CA ILE A 8 4.46 12.40 -10.23
C ILE A 8 3.70 13.08 -9.08
N ASP A 9 3.80 14.40 -8.97
CA ASP A 9 3.09 15.14 -7.92
C ASP A 9 1.58 15.07 -8.13
N ASN A 10 1.12 15.16 -9.38
CA ASN A 10 -0.30 14.97 -9.72
C ASN A 10 -0.77 13.55 -9.37
N LEU A 11 0.01 12.52 -9.72
CA LEU A 11 -0.33 11.13 -9.44
C LEU A 11 -0.38 10.86 -7.92
N ARG A 12 0.54 11.44 -7.15
CA ARG A 12 0.50 11.40 -5.67
C ARG A 12 -0.75 12.05 -5.12
N GLY A 13 -1.15 13.21 -5.66
CA GLY A 13 -2.37 13.90 -5.26
C GLY A 13 -3.61 13.04 -5.47
N ILE A 14 -3.73 12.43 -6.67
CA ILE A 14 -4.81 11.49 -6.98
C ILE A 14 -4.79 10.30 -6.02
N ALA A 15 -3.63 9.68 -5.80
CA ALA A 15 -3.50 8.55 -4.89
C ALA A 15 -3.87 8.92 -3.45
N CYS A 16 -3.54 10.13 -2.96
CA CYS A 16 -3.96 10.63 -1.66
C CYS A 16 -5.50 10.74 -1.56
N LEU A 17 -6.16 11.30 -2.58
CA LEU A 17 -7.63 11.37 -2.61
C LEU A 17 -8.26 9.97 -2.59
N MET A 18 -7.69 9.03 -3.34
CA MET A 18 -8.14 7.63 -3.32
C MET A 18 -7.96 6.98 -1.94
N VAL A 19 -6.86 7.25 -1.22
CA VAL A 19 -6.70 6.76 0.17
C VAL A 19 -7.78 7.31 1.09
N VAL A 20 -8.11 8.60 0.99
CA VAL A 20 -9.22 9.19 1.75
C VAL A 20 -10.53 8.49 1.39
N MET A 21 -10.77 8.25 0.09
CA MET A 21 -11.97 7.54 -0.38
C MET A 21 -12.08 6.13 0.22
N ILE A 22 -10.99 5.36 0.27
CA ILE A 22 -11.00 4.04 0.92
C ILE A 22 -11.46 4.16 2.37
N HIS A 23 -10.87 5.07 3.13
CA HIS A 23 -11.17 5.20 4.56
C HIS A 23 -12.60 5.69 4.83
N THR A 24 -13.12 6.59 4.01
CA THR A 24 -14.49 7.09 4.15
C THR A 24 -15.56 6.09 3.73
N THR A 25 -15.26 5.24 2.72
CA THR A 25 -16.21 4.25 2.21
C THR A 25 -16.15 2.90 2.93
N THR A 26 -15.05 2.59 3.64
CA THR A 26 -14.86 1.30 4.31
C THR A 26 -16.00 0.96 5.27
N TRP A 27 -16.48 1.92 6.04
CA TRP A 27 -17.60 1.68 6.97
C TRP A 27 -18.86 1.19 6.23
N TYR A 28 -19.19 1.80 5.11
CA TYR A 28 -20.34 1.41 4.28
C TYR A 28 -20.16 -0.01 3.71
N VAL A 29 -18.99 -0.32 3.20
CA VAL A 29 -18.68 -1.65 2.63
C VAL A 29 -18.76 -2.74 3.68
N THR A 30 -18.28 -2.48 4.91
CA THR A 30 -18.27 -3.47 6.00
C THR A 30 -19.59 -3.63 6.74
N ASN A 31 -20.52 -2.69 6.60
CA ASN A 31 -21.82 -2.69 7.29
C ASN A 31 -23.01 -2.83 6.31
N ALA A 32 -22.89 -3.74 5.35
CA ALA A 32 -23.89 -3.98 4.30
C ALA A 32 -25.33 -4.20 4.83
N HIS A 33 -25.46 -4.81 6.02
CA HIS A 33 -26.76 -5.10 6.63
C HIS A 33 -27.45 -3.85 7.24
N SER A 34 -26.70 -2.76 7.44
CA SER A 34 -27.20 -1.54 8.11
C SER A 34 -27.51 -0.41 7.15
N ILE A 35 -27.32 -0.61 5.85
CA ILE A 35 -27.49 0.42 4.82
C ILE A 35 -28.29 -0.10 3.63
N SER A 36 -28.80 0.82 2.80
CA SER A 36 -29.49 0.44 1.56
C SER A 36 -28.51 -0.19 0.56
N HIS A 37 -28.99 -1.14 -0.25
CA HIS A 37 -28.18 -1.79 -1.29
C HIS A 37 -27.54 -0.79 -2.25
N VAL A 38 -28.26 0.26 -2.66
CA VAL A 38 -27.72 1.31 -3.56
C VAL A 38 -26.53 2.03 -2.93
N ASN A 39 -26.61 2.40 -1.67
CA ASN A 39 -25.50 3.05 -0.96
C ASN A 39 -24.31 2.11 -0.79
N TRP A 40 -24.57 0.84 -0.53
CA TRP A 40 -23.52 -0.18 -0.48
C TRP A 40 -22.81 -0.36 -1.82
N ASP A 41 -23.57 -0.47 -2.94
CA ASP A 41 -23.03 -0.63 -4.28
C ASP A 41 -22.13 0.56 -4.65
N ILE A 42 -22.60 1.79 -4.44
CA ILE A 42 -21.82 3.01 -4.71
C ILE A 42 -20.53 3.01 -3.87
N ALA A 43 -20.64 2.74 -2.58
CA ALA A 43 -19.49 2.71 -1.68
C ALA A 43 -18.50 1.61 -2.09
N ASN A 44 -18.98 0.45 -2.49
CA ASN A 44 -18.15 -0.68 -2.92
C ASN A 44 -17.39 -0.38 -4.23
N ILE A 45 -18.05 0.24 -5.21
CA ILE A 45 -17.42 0.68 -6.47
C ILE A 45 -16.31 1.69 -6.17
N LEU A 46 -16.61 2.73 -5.38
CA LEU A 46 -15.64 3.77 -5.03
C LEU A 46 -14.47 3.23 -4.22
N ASN A 47 -14.73 2.35 -3.24
CA ASN A 47 -13.71 1.69 -2.44
C ASN A 47 -12.80 0.83 -3.32
N SER A 48 -13.39 -0.02 -4.16
CA SER A 48 -12.66 -0.95 -5.03
C SER A 48 -11.79 -0.20 -6.04
N ALA A 49 -12.33 0.84 -6.71
CA ALA A 49 -11.57 1.67 -7.63
C ALA A 49 -10.41 2.41 -6.93
N SER A 50 -10.58 2.75 -5.67
CA SER A 50 -9.57 3.49 -4.90
C SER A 50 -8.44 2.61 -4.35
N ARG A 51 -8.58 1.28 -4.34
CA ARG A 51 -7.56 0.35 -3.81
C ARG A 51 -6.24 0.37 -4.58
N VAL A 52 -6.22 0.86 -5.81
CA VAL A 52 -5.01 1.06 -6.60
C VAL A 52 -4.07 2.13 -6.01
N SER A 53 -4.53 2.95 -5.08
CA SER A 53 -3.76 4.04 -4.48
C SER A 53 -2.46 3.57 -3.81
N VAL A 54 -2.51 2.49 -3.04
CA VAL A 54 -1.34 1.94 -2.34
C VAL A 54 -0.30 1.38 -3.31
N PRO A 55 -0.66 0.51 -4.27
CA PRO A 55 0.24 0.14 -5.37
C PRO A 55 0.88 1.34 -6.08
N LEU A 56 0.12 2.39 -6.37
CA LEU A 56 0.65 3.60 -7.01
C LEU A 56 1.75 4.27 -6.19
N PHE A 57 1.61 4.39 -4.88
CA PHE A 57 2.67 4.94 -4.04
C PHE A 57 3.95 4.09 -4.07
N PHE A 58 3.83 2.77 -4.07
CA PHE A 58 4.99 1.88 -4.19
C PHE A 58 5.62 1.98 -5.58
N MET A 59 4.81 2.05 -6.65
CA MET A 59 5.30 2.25 -8.03
C MET A 59 6.03 3.58 -8.17
N ILE A 60 5.51 4.67 -7.64
CA ILE A 60 6.18 5.98 -7.63
C ILE A 60 7.51 5.91 -6.87
N SER A 61 7.53 5.22 -5.73
CA SER A 61 8.76 5.05 -4.94
C SER A 61 9.81 4.23 -5.68
N GLY A 62 9.40 3.15 -6.33
CA GLY A 62 10.28 2.35 -7.17
C GLY A 62 10.80 3.12 -8.39
N PHE A 63 9.94 3.87 -9.07
CA PHE A 63 10.36 4.75 -10.17
C PHE A 63 11.49 5.69 -9.75
N LEU A 64 11.41 6.24 -8.54
CA LEU A 64 12.39 7.20 -8.02
C LEU A 64 13.66 6.54 -7.49
N PHE A 65 13.58 5.34 -6.92
CA PHE A 65 14.67 4.77 -6.11
C PHE A 65 15.17 3.39 -6.55
N PHE A 66 14.53 2.71 -7.50
CA PHE A 66 14.97 1.40 -8.01
C PHE A 66 15.73 1.49 -9.35
N GLY A 67 16.36 2.65 -9.60
CA GLY A 67 17.23 2.88 -10.73
C GLY A 67 18.65 3.23 -10.28
N GLU A 68 19.22 4.25 -10.89
CA GLU A 68 20.56 4.75 -10.54
C GLU A 68 20.61 5.44 -9.17
N ARG A 69 19.47 5.84 -8.63
CA ARG A 69 19.35 6.56 -7.35
C ARG A 69 18.70 5.65 -6.33
N SER A 70 19.26 5.62 -5.13
CA SER A 70 18.67 4.97 -3.96
C SER A 70 18.14 5.99 -2.94
N ALA A 71 17.34 5.51 -1.99
CA ALA A 71 16.86 6.34 -0.91
C ALA A 71 18.01 6.83 -0.02
N GLN A 72 18.00 8.08 0.35
CA GLN A 72 19.01 8.74 1.18
C GLN A 72 18.51 8.91 2.63
N PRO A 73 19.39 9.09 3.63
CA PRO A 73 19.00 9.27 5.03
C PRO A 73 17.92 10.33 5.25
N ARG A 74 17.94 11.41 4.49
CA ARG A 74 16.90 12.47 4.56
C ARG A 74 15.48 11.97 4.31
N HIS A 75 15.32 10.93 3.47
CA HIS A 75 14.01 10.34 3.20
C HIS A 75 13.50 9.54 4.40
N PHE A 76 14.41 8.80 5.06
CA PHE A 76 14.10 8.06 6.28
C PHE A 76 13.73 9.01 7.43
N ILE A 77 14.51 10.10 7.61
CA ILE A 77 14.22 11.12 8.63
C ILE A 77 12.82 11.72 8.40
N ARG A 78 12.47 12.04 7.15
CA ARG A 78 11.15 12.58 6.83
C ARG A 78 10.03 11.58 7.21
N ILE A 79 10.17 10.31 6.84
CA ILE A 79 9.18 9.27 7.18
C ILE A 79 9.10 9.07 8.68
N ALA A 80 10.23 8.96 9.36
CA ALA A 80 10.28 8.80 10.82
C ALA A 80 9.64 9.99 11.53
N SER A 81 9.87 11.22 11.07
CA SER A 81 9.24 12.42 11.61
C SER A 81 7.74 12.43 11.41
N CYS A 82 7.25 12.04 10.22
CA CYS A 82 5.82 11.90 9.97
C CYS A 82 5.20 10.82 10.84
N LEU A 83 5.82 9.64 10.90
CA LEU A 83 5.34 8.54 11.76
C LEU A 83 5.31 8.95 13.23
N GLY A 84 6.36 9.60 13.74
CA GLY A 84 6.43 10.11 15.11
C GLY A 84 5.34 11.14 15.40
N PHE A 85 5.16 12.12 14.52
CA PHE A 85 4.13 13.15 14.66
C PHE A 85 2.71 12.53 14.70
N TYR A 86 2.35 11.71 13.71
CA TYR A 86 1.02 11.11 13.68
C TYR A 86 0.81 10.08 14.79
N SER A 87 1.84 9.39 15.24
CA SER A 87 1.78 8.52 16.42
C SER A 87 1.54 9.32 17.70
N ALA A 88 2.19 10.48 17.84
CA ALA A 88 1.95 11.37 18.98
C ALA A 88 0.52 11.91 19.00
N VAL A 89 0.00 12.35 17.83
CA VAL A 89 -1.41 12.76 17.69
C VAL A 89 -2.36 11.61 18.03
N ALA A 90 -2.07 10.40 17.56
CA ALA A 90 -2.85 9.20 17.84
C ALA A 90 -2.85 8.84 19.32
N LEU A 91 -1.70 8.92 20.00
CA LEU A 91 -1.58 8.68 21.43
C LEU A 91 -2.34 9.73 22.25
N LEU A 92 -2.27 10.99 21.83
CA LEU A 92 -3.05 12.06 22.46
C LEU A 92 -4.56 11.79 22.32
N TYR A 93 -5.02 11.42 21.13
CA TYR A 93 -6.42 11.07 20.90
C TYR A 93 -6.87 9.89 21.79
N ILE A 94 -6.07 8.81 21.84
CA ILE A 94 -6.35 7.65 22.68
C ILE A 94 -6.47 8.06 24.16
N THR A 95 -5.55 8.91 24.62
CA THR A 95 -5.54 9.36 26.03
C THR A 95 -6.77 10.21 26.39
N LEU A 96 -7.24 11.04 25.45
CA LEU A 96 -8.34 11.98 25.73
C LEU A 96 -9.73 11.39 25.48
N PHE A 97 -9.87 10.48 24.50
CA PHE A 97 -11.17 10.07 23.99
C PHE A 97 -11.46 8.57 24.08
N THR A 98 -10.52 7.76 24.57
CA THR A 98 -10.71 6.31 24.67
C THR A 98 -10.26 5.76 26.02
N SER A 99 -10.69 4.54 26.34
CA SER A 99 -10.24 3.80 27.52
C SER A 99 -8.96 2.95 27.28
N ILE A 100 -8.35 3.05 26.10
CA ILE A 100 -7.16 2.29 25.73
C ILE A 100 -5.94 2.89 26.45
N ASN A 101 -5.11 2.03 27.06
CA ASN A 101 -3.91 2.49 27.73
C ASN A 101 -2.84 2.94 26.73
N PRO A 102 -2.47 4.24 26.68
CA PRO A 102 -1.52 4.77 25.71
C PRO A 102 -0.10 4.22 25.91
N VAL A 103 0.28 3.84 27.12
CA VAL A 103 1.59 3.26 27.43
C VAL A 103 1.76 1.90 26.74
N ILE A 104 0.71 1.09 26.72
CA ILE A 104 0.70 -0.20 26.02
C ILE A 104 0.85 0.03 24.50
N SER A 105 0.10 0.99 23.93
CA SER A 105 0.21 1.33 22.51
C SER A 105 1.60 1.84 22.15
N LEU A 106 2.23 2.64 23.01
CA LEU A 106 3.60 3.12 22.81
C LEU A 106 4.62 1.97 22.86
N LYS A 107 4.47 1.05 23.82
CA LYS A 107 5.37 -0.10 23.99
C LYS A 107 5.40 -0.99 22.73
N TYR A 108 4.27 -1.15 22.06
CA TYR A 108 4.15 -1.98 20.87
C TYR A 108 4.23 -1.21 19.54
N LEU A 109 4.63 0.08 19.57
CA LEU A 109 4.65 0.96 18.40
C LEU A 109 5.42 0.38 17.21
N LEU A 110 6.54 -0.32 17.45
CA LEU A 110 7.35 -0.92 16.38
C LEU A 110 6.78 -2.25 15.85
N GLN A 111 5.89 -2.89 16.61
CA GLN A 111 5.26 -4.16 16.22
C GLN A 111 3.90 -3.92 15.56
N LYS A 112 3.20 -2.89 16.03
CA LYS A 112 1.86 -2.54 15.56
C LYS A 112 1.70 -1.02 15.59
N PRO A 113 1.30 -0.38 14.47
CA PRO A 113 1.07 1.05 14.45
C PRO A 113 -0.05 1.43 15.44
N VAL A 114 0.04 2.62 16.04
CA VAL A 114 -0.98 3.12 16.98
C VAL A 114 -2.36 3.18 16.32
N PHE A 115 -2.41 3.71 15.10
CA PHE A 115 -3.57 3.59 14.23
C PHE A 115 -3.26 2.71 13.03
N TYR A 116 -4.21 1.87 12.65
CA TYR A 116 -4.06 0.91 11.56
C TYR A 116 -3.50 1.54 10.28
N HIS A 117 -3.98 2.68 9.86
CA HIS A 117 -3.55 3.32 8.61
C HIS A 117 -2.09 3.81 8.59
N LEU A 118 -1.40 3.83 9.73
CA LEU A 118 0.03 4.15 9.80
C LEU A 118 0.93 3.00 9.34
N TRP A 119 0.39 1.80 9.07
CA TRP A 119 1.15 0.64 8.57
C TRP A 119 1.94 0.96 7.29
N PHE A 120 1.42 1.85 6.45
CA PHE A 120 2.05 2.26 5.21
C PHE A 120 3.46 2.84 5.43
N PHE A 121 3.70 3.55 6.52
CA PHE A 121 5.03 4.09 6.84
C PHE A 121 6.06 2.98 7.07
N PHE A 122 5.66 1.86 7.66
CA PHE A 122 6.55 0.70 7.84
C PHE A 122 6.87 0.06 6.48
N ALA A 123 5.87 -0.12 5.64
CA ALA A 123 6.05 -0.70 4.31
C ALA A 123 6.96 0.17 3.42
N ILE A 124 6.79 1.49 3.43
CA ILE A 124 7.63 2.39 2.62
C ILE A 124 9.07 2.45 3.14
N ILE A 125 9.31 2.31 4.44
CA ILE A 125 10.66 2.19 5.03
C ILE A 125 11.35 0.95 4.46
N VAL A 126 10.67 -0.20 4.37
CA VAL A 126 11.24 -1.42 3.77
C VAL A 126 11.63 -1.18 2.30
N ILE A 127 10.75 -0.55 1.51
CA ILE A 127 11.06 -0.19 0.11
C ILE A 127 12.32 0.68 0.02
N TYR A 128 12.48 1.64 0.92
CA TYR A 128 13.64 2.51 0.95
C TYR A 128 14.91 1.78 1.41
N LEU A 129 14.80 0.85 2.37
CA LEU A 129 15.93 0.04 2.85
C LEU A 129 16.46 -0.91 1.76
N VAL A 130 15.57 -1.48 0.94
CA VAL A 130 16.00 -2.37 -0.14
C VAL A 130 16.43 -1.62 -1.40
N SER A 131 16.14 -0.33 -1.52
CA SER A 131 16.43 0.46 -2.71
C SER A 131 17.91 0.45 -3.15
N PRO A 132 18.93 0.43 -2.28
CA PRO A 132 20.32 0.32 -2.72
C PRO A 132 20.68 -1.08 -3.24
N LEU A 133 19.86 -2.10 -2.98
CA LEU A 133 20.08 -3.48 -3.40
C LEU A 133 19.36 -3.80 -4.72
N ILE A 134 18.42 -2.96 -5.14
CA ILE A 134 17.57 -3.22 -6.31
C ILE A 134 17.87 -2.20 -7.41
N GLN A 135 18.29 -2.71 -8.55
CA GLN A 135 18.37 -1.94 -9.79
C GLN A 135 17.58 -2.67 -10.88
N VAL A 136 16.45 -2.10 -11.25
CA VAL A 136 15.58 -2.67 -12.29
C VAL A 136 16.20 -2.39 -13.66
N LYS A 137 16.42 -3.46 -14.44
CA LYS A 137 16.85 -3.38 -15.83
C LYS A 137 15.66 -3.08 -16.73
N ASN A 138 15.90 -2.49 -17.90
CA ASN A 138 14.87 -2.34 -18.92
C ASN A 138 14.33 -3.72 -19.33
N VAL A 139 13.03 -3.90 -19.17
CA VAL A 139 12.31 -5.14 -19.53
C VAL A 139 11.42 -4.89 -20.73
N SER A 140 11.26 -5.90 -21.57
CA SER A 140 10.32 -5.80 -22.70
C SER A 140 8.87 -5.70 -22.18
N GLY A 141 8.01 -4.95 -22.87
CA GLY A 141 6.60 -4.82 -22.48
C GLY A 141 5.86 -6.17 -22.40
N LYS A 142 6.26 -7.17 -23.20
CA LYS A 142 5.71 -8.53 -23.12
C LYS A 142 6.07 -9.22 -21.80
N MET A 143 7.31 -9.09 -21.35
CA MET A 143 7.74 -9.64 -20.06
C MET A 143 7.07 -8.93 -18.90
N LEU A 144 6.92 -7.61 -18.96
CA LEU A 144 6.23 -6.82 -17.98
C LEU A 144 4.76 -7.26 -17.85
N LEU A 145 4.07 -7.42 -18.98
CA LEU A 145 2.70 -7.92 -19.01
C LEU A 145 2.58 -9.32 -18.42
N ALA A 146 3.50 -10.22 -18.78
CA ALA A 146 3.53 -11.57 -18.22
C ALA A 146 3.72 -11.56 -16.70
N LEU A 147 4.62 -10.74 -16.17
CA LEU A 147 4.80 -10.57 -14.72
C LEU A 147 3.54 -10.04 -14.03
N MET A 148 2.90 -9.03 -14.60
CA MET A 148 1.65 -8.48 -14.04
C MET A 148 0.52 -9.53 -14.03
N VAL A 149 0.37 -10.30 -15.09
CA VAL A 149 -0.68 -11.33 -15.17
C VAL A 149 -0.37 -12.50 -14.22
N VAL A 150 0.84 -13.07 -14.29
CA VAL A 150 1.17 -14.27 -13.52
C VAL A 150 1.21 -13.98 -12.02
N ILE A 151 1.97 -12.97 -11.61
CA ILE A 151 2.18 -12.70 -10.18
C ILE A 151 1.10 -11.77 -9.63
N GLY A 152 0.67 -10.77 -10.40
CA GLY A 152 -0.31 -9.78 -9.96
C GLY A 152 -1.76 -10.29 -9.95
N VAL A 153 -2.10 -11.25 -10.80
CA VAL A 153 -3.46 -11.78 -10.92
C VAL A 153 -3.54 -13.25 -10.57
N VAL A 154 -2.83 -14.09 -11.32
CA VAL A 154 -3.00 -15.57 -11.23
C VAL A 154 -2.53 -16.13 -9.91
N ALA A 155 -1.39 -15.67 -9.40
CA ALA A 155 -0.79 -16.16 -8.15
C ALA A 155 -1.02 -15.23 -6.96
N ASN A 156 -1.75 -14.13 -7.12
CA ASN A 156 -2.00 -13.21 -6.00
C ASN A 156 -3.00 -13.83 -5.00
N PRO A 157 -2.65 -13.95 -3.72
CA PRO A 157 -3.53 -14.54 -2.70
C PRO A 157 -4.85 -13.77 -2.50
N ASN A 158 -4.91 -12.51 -2.95
CA ASN A 158 -6.14 -11.71 -2.92
C ASN A 158 -7.03 -11.90 -4.16
N THR A 159 -6.62 -12.73 -5.13
CA THR A 159 -7.45 -13.07 -6.27
C THR A 159 -8.62 -13.94 -5.82
N LEU A 160 -9.81 -13.68 -6.39
CA LEU A 160 -11.00 -14.47 -6.10
C LEU A 160 -10.77 -15.94 -6.47
N SER A 161 -11.05 -16.82 -5.51
CA SER A 161 -10.94 -18.27 -5.74
C SER A 161 -11.89 -18.73 -6.85
N GLN A 162 -11.34 -19.46 -7.81
CA GLN A 162 -12.10 -20.09 -8.90
C GLN A 162 -12.03 -21.60 -8.74
N LYS A 163 -13.22 -22.22 -8.58
CA LYS A 163 -13.36 -23.68 -8.45
C LYS A 163 -14.09 -24.24 -9.68
N ILE A 164 -13.48 -25.22 -10.32
CA ILE A 164 -14.06 -25.97 -11.45
C ILE A 164 -14.02 -27.45 -11.05
N ASP A 165 -15.16 -28.11 -11.12
CA ASP A 165 -15.33 -29.54 -10.73
C ASP A 165 -14.77 -29.87 -9.33
N GLY A 166 -14.92 -28.94 -8.38
CA GLY A 166 -14.45 -29.11 -6.99
C GLY A 166 -12.95 -28.86 -6.78
N VAL A 167 -12.20 -28.62 -7.85
CA VAL A 167 -10.77 -28.29 -7.80
C VAL A 167 -10.58 -26.77 -7.84
N GLU A 168 -9.80 -26.25 -6.91
CA GLU A 168 -9.44 -24.83 -6.86
C GLU A 168 -8.29 -24.54 -7.83
N TRP A 169 -8.57 -23.73 -8.85
CA TRP A 169 -7.61 -23.36 -9.89
C TRP A 169 -6.92 -22.02 -9.64
N LEU A 170 -7.60 -21.12 -8.97
CA LEU A 170 -7.05 -19.79 -8.64
C LEU A 170 -7.34 -19.45 -7.16
N PRO A 171 -6.44 -18.74 -6.50
CA PRO A 171 -5.08 -18.39 -6.94
C PRO A 171 -4.13 -19.59 -7.00
N VAL A 172 -3.19 -19.56 -7.96
CA VAL A 172 -2.13 -20.56 -8.03
C VAL A 172 -1.13 -20.30 -6.90
N ASN A 173 -0.90 -21.31 -6.07
CA ASN A 173 0.07 -21.20 -4.98
C ASN A 173 1.50 -21.34 -5.51
N LEU A 174 2.21 -20.21 -5.64
CA LEU A 174 3.65 -20.17 -5.96
C LEU A 174 4.52 -20.12 -4.69
N TYR A 175 3.96 -20.41 -3.51
CA TYR A 175 4.62 -20.28 -2.21
C TYR A 175 5.15 -18.86 -1.92
N ILE A 176 4.59 -17.85 -2.58
CA ILE A 176 4.88 -16.46 -2.33
C ILE A 176 3.92 -15.97 -1.25
N ASN A 177 4.45 -15.81 -0.04
CA ASN A 177 3.68 -15.37 1.11
C ASN A 177 4.14 -13.99 1.57
N GLY A 178 3.17 -13.17 1.95
CA GLY A 178 3.37 -11.88 2.60
C GLY A 178 3.27 -10.67 1.68
N ASP A 179 2.64 -9.64 2.23
CA ASP A 179 2.36 -8.39 1.53
C ASP A 179 3.62 -7.65 1.09
N THR A 180 4.71 -7.77 1.86
CA THR A 180 5.98 -7.09 1.57
C THR A 180 6.54 -7.46 0.21
N PHE A 181 6.39 -8.72 -0.23
CA PHE A 181 6.79 -9.13 -1.57
C PHE A 181 6.07 -8.31 -2.64
N TYR A 182 4.75 -8.16 -2.51
CA TYR A 182 3.95 -7.40 -3.48
C TYR A 182 4.29 -5.90 -3.46
N TYR A 183 4.64 -5.34 -2.32
CA TYR A 183 5.07 -3.93 -2.23
C TYR A 183 6.39 -3.71 -3.00
N VAL A 184 7.35 -4.62 -2.85
CA VAL A 184 8.61 -4.59 -3.62
C VAL A 184 8.34 -4.82 -5.10
N LEU A 185 7.47 -5.76 -5.45
CA LEU A 185 7.05 -6.01 -6.83
C LEU A 185 6.44 -4.77 -7.49
N TYR A 186 5.50 -4.10 -6.81
CA TYR A 186 4.94 -2.84 -7.32
C TYR A 186 6.02 -1.77 -7.51
N GLY A 187 6.97 -1.67 -6.58
CA GLY A 187 8.13 -0.79 -6.75
C GLY A 187 8.93 -1.12 -8.01
N MET A 188 9.22 -2.41 -8.26
CA MET A 188 9.93 -2.85 -9.46
C MET A 188 9.14 -2.55 -10.74
N LEU A 189 7.82 -2.82 -10.75
CA LEU A 189 6.94 -2.52 -11.88
C LEU A 189 6.88 -1.01 -12.18
N GLY A 190 6.95 -0.17 -11.16
CA GLY A 190 6.97 1.28 -11.34
C GLY A 190 8.25 1.80 -12.00
N ARG A 191 9.34 1.03 -11.95
CA ARG A 191 10.63 1.39 -12.56
C ARG A 191 10.87 0.71 -13.91
N ALA A 192 10.29 -0.47 -14.15
CA ALA A 192 10.41 -1.24 -15.40
C ALA A 192 9.74 -0.54 -16.58
#